data_8cba0162619e6dd12e8231f63636ff72
#
_entry.id   8cba0162619e6dd12e8231f63636ff72
#
_cell.length_a   1.000
_cell.length_b   1.000
_cell.length_c   1.000
_cell.angle_alpha   90.00
_cell.angle_beta   90.00
_cell.angle_gamma   90.00
#
_symmetry.space_group_name_H-M   'P 1'
#
loop_
_entity.id
_entity.type
_entity.pdbx_description
1 polymer ?
#
loop_
_entity_poly.entity_id
_entity_poly.type
_entity_poly.pdbx_seq_one_letter_code
_entity_poly.pdbx_strand_id
1 'polypeptide(L)'
;MIENNNKIPTFTATNEDEEIITQDFFLKKAFILFFYPRDDTPGCTIETKEFSFHNTQFLSLGIELYGVSKDDQNSHKKFKNKYNLNVNLLYDHEGLMCDNFNVWKTKQMYGKKFQGIERSTFLINRDGEIVEAWRKVKVEGHVQEVLSKVKEISI
;
A
#
# COMPACT_ATOMS: atom_id res chain seq x y z
N MET A 1 -17.90 -1.34 -1.00
CA MET A 1 -16.64 -1.91 -1.55
C MET A 1 -15.95 -0.87 -2.42
N ILE A 2 -14.64 -0.75 -2.31
CA ILE A 2 -13.86 0.20 -3.11
C ILE A 2 -13.55 -0.40 -4.48
N GLU A 3 -13.91 0.31 -5.52
CA GLU A 3 -13.81 -0.13 -6.91
C GLU A 3 -13.15 0.95 -7.77
N ASN A 4 -12.82 0.61 -9.01
CA ASN A 4 -12.27 1.56 -9.98
C ASN A 4 -13.23 2.74 -10.17
N ASN A 5 -12.66 3.93 -10.35
CA ASN A 5 -13.35 5.21 -10.52
C ASN A 5 -14.05 5.74 -9.26
N ASN A 6 -13.97 5.03 -8.14
CA ASN A 6 -14.45 5.55 -6.87
C ASN A 6 -13.43 6.53 -6.28
N LYS A 7 -13.93 7.54 -5.57
CA LYS A 7 -13.07 8.41 -4.80
C LYS A 7 -12.48 7.65 -3.62
N ILE A 8 -11.26 8.01 -3.21
CA ILE A 8 -10.66 7.39 -2.04
C ILE A 8 -11.47 7.75 -0.80
N PRO A 9 -11.62 6.79 0.13
CA PRO A 9 -12.31 7.06 1.39
C PRO A 9 -11.45 7.91 2.32
N THR A 10 -12.09 8.46 3.36
CA THR A 10 -11.37 9.17 4.41
C THR A 10 -10.54 8.18 5.23
N PHE A 11 -9.41 8.65 5.73
CA PHE A 11 -8.58 7.84 6.62
C PHE A 11 -7.65 8.70 7.46
N THR A 12 -7.11 8.12 8.51
CA THR A 12 -6.05 8.69 9.33
C THR A 12 -5.04 7.60 9.61
N ALA A 13 -3.78 7.89 9.35
CA ALA A 13 -2.66 6.97 9.60
C ALA A 13 -1.47 7.79 10.10
N THR A 14 -0.39 7.13 10.48
CA THR A 14 0.86 7.83 10.81
C THR A 14 1.98 7.27 9.96
N ASN A 15 2.93 8.12 9.60
CA ASN A 15 4.14 7.66 8.91
C ASN A 15 5.20 7.21 9.93
N GLU A 16 6.37 6.78 9.46
CA GLU A 16 7.46 6.32 10.33
C GLU A 16 8.04 7.42 11.22
N ASP A 17 7.77 8.69 10.91
CA ASP A 17 8.21 9.84 11.71
C ASP A 17 7.10 10.34 12.65
N GLU A 18 6.06 9.54 12.85
CA GLU A 18 4.92 9.82 13.74
C GLU A 18 4.07 11.00 13.29
N GLU A 19 4.19 11.41 12.03
CA GLU A 19 3.34 12.46 11.47
C GLU A 19 1.98 11.88 11.09
N ILE A 20 0.92 12.64 11.35
CA ILE A 20 -0.45 12.22 11.01
C ILE A 20 -0.68 12.48 9.52
N ILE A 21 -1.09 11.43 8.83
CA ILE A 21 -1.36 11.46 7.39
C ILE A 21 -2.84 11.15 7.17
N THR A 22 -3.53 12.06 6.49
CA THR A 22 -4.95 11.87 6.14
C THR A 22 -5.10 11.89 4.62
N GLN A 23 -6.31 11.63 4.11
CA GLN A 23 -6.57 11.70 2.67
C GLN A 23 -6.24 13.10 2.11
N ASP A 24 -6.32 14.15 2.92
CA ASP A 24 -6.00 15.52 2.47
C ASP A 24 -4.52 15.68 2.12
N PHE A 25 -3.64 14.90 2.74
CA PHE A 25 -2.21 14.88 2.39
C PHE A 25 -2.00 14.55 0.91
N PHE A 26 -2.90 13.74 0.36
CA PHE A 26 -2.77 13.24 -1.01
C PHE A 26 -3.51 14.06 -2.06
N LEU A 27 -4.08 15.21 -1.67
CA LEU A 27 -4.76 16.06 -2.64
C LEU A 27 -3.80 16.45 -3.78
N LYS A 28 -4.28 16.28 -5.03
CA LYS A 28 -3.55 16.58 -6.25
C LYS A 28 -2.29 15.74 -6.45
N LYS A 29 -2.18 14.63 -5.75
CA LYS A 29 -1.06 13.68 -5.92
C LYS A 29 -1.56 12.40 -6.58
N ALA A 30 -0.74 11.85 -7.48
CA ALA A 30 -0.94 10.49 -7.98
C ALA A 30 -0.06 9.57 -7.14
N PHE A 31 -0.60 8.46 -6.68
CA PHE A 31 0.12 7.61 -5.74
C PHE A 31 -0.41 6.18 -5.75
N ILE A 32 0.37 5.29 -5.17
CA ILE A 32 0.01 3.89 -4.97
C ILE A 32 -0.03 3.61 -3.48
N LEU A 33 -1.11 2.95 -3.05
CA LEU A 33 -1.20 2.34 -1.72
C LEU A 33 -1.11 0.83 -1.89
N PHE A 34 -0.12 0.20 -1.26
CA PHE A 34 -0.05 -1.26 -1.26
C PHE A 34 -0.19 -1.75 0.18
N PHE A 35 -1.30 -2.45 0.43
CA PHE A 35 -1.61 -3.02 1.74
C PHE A 35 -0.98 -4.39 1.84
N TYR A 36 -0.26 -4.64 2.94
CA TYR A 36 0.39 -5.93 3.16
C TYR A 36 0.20 -6.37 4.61
N PRO A 37 0.17 -7.69 4.87
CA PRO A 37 -0.18 -8.22 6.19
C PRO A 37 0.75 -7.84 7.32
N ARG A 38 2.08 -7.90 7.12
CA ARG A 38 3.00 -7.73 8.25
C ARG A 38 4.44 -7.46 7.79
N ASP A 39 5.09 -6.51 8.46
CA ASP A 39 6.51 -6.21 8.23
C ASP A 39 7.39 -7.46 8.41
N ASP A 40 8.42 -7.54 7.59
CA ASP A 40 9.49 -8.53 7.70
C ASP A 40 9.01 -9.98 7.67
N THR A 41 7.91 -10.23 6.96
CA THR A 41 7.50 -11.60 6.60
C THR A 41 7.93 -11.86 5.16
N PRO A 42 8.09 -13.14 4.74
CA PRO A 42 8.69 -13.44 3.42
C PRO A 42 8.04 -12.75 2.23
N GLY A 43 6.73 -12.87 2.07
CA GLY A 43 6.03 -12.27 0.93
C GLY A 43 6.02 -10.75 0.97
N CYS A 44 5.81 -10.18 2.15
CA CYS A 44 5.77 -8.73 2.33
C CYS A 44 7.15 -8.12 2.10
N THR A 45 8.20 -8.82 2.49
CA THR A 45 9.57 -8.37 2.26
C THR A 45 9.89 -8.34 0.76
N ILE A 46 9.54 -9.40 0.04
CA ILE A 46 9.76 -9.47 -1.40
C ILE A 46 9.02 -8.34 -2.11
N GLU A 47 7.74 -8.18 -1.81
CA GLU A 47 6.91 -7.14 -2.43
C GLU A 47 7.47 -5.74 -2.18
N THR A 48 7.79 -5.45 -0.92
CA THR A 48 8.26 -4.11 -0.54
C THR A 48 9.64 -3.82 -1.13
N LYS A 49 10.50 -4.82 -1.18
CA LYS A 49 11.82 -4.69 -1.84
C LYS A 49 11.67 -4.43 -3.34
N GLU A 50 10.73 -5.09 -4.00
CA GLU A 50 10.50 -4.88 -5.42
C GLU A 50 9.93 -3.49 -5.70
N PHE A 51 8.98 -3.00 -4.89
CA PHE A 51 8.52 -1.62 -5.00
C PHE A 51 9.67 -0.64 -4.75
N SER A 52 10.49 -0.90 -3.75
CA SER A 52 11.64 -0.07 -3.41
C SER A 52 12.65 -0.02 -4.57
N PHE A 53 12.91 -1.18 -5.17
CA PHE A 53 13.81 -1.28 -6.32
C PHE A 53 13.34 -0.44 -7.51
N HIS A 54 12.03 -0.41 -7.75
CA HIS A 54 11.44 0.32 -8.86
C HIS A 54 10.97 1.73 -8.50
N ASN A 55 11.20 2.18 -7.26
CA ASN A 55 10.67 3.46 -6.79
C ASN A 55 11.10 4.65 -7.66
N THR A 56 12.34 4.67 -8.12
CA THR A 56 12.83 5.74 -9.00
C THR A 56 12.01 5.80 -10.29
N GLN A 57 11.66 4.65 -10.85
CA GLN A 57 10.82 4.59 -12.06
C GLN A 57 9.43 5.14 -11.79
N PHE A 58 8.80 4.75 -10.67
CA PHE A 58 7.48 5.29 -10.29
C PHE A 58 7.55 6.80 -10.10
N LEU A 59 8.55 7.28 -9.38
CA LEU A 59 8.71 8.72 -9.14
C LEU A 59 8.90 9.49 -10.44
N SER A 60 9.65 8.93 -11.40
CA SER A 60 9.84 9.56 -12.71
C SER A 60 8.53 9.69 -13.49
N LEU A 61 7.55 8.84 -13.16
CA LEU A 61 6.20 8.88 -13.76
C LEU A 61 5.23 9.72 -12.91
N GLY A 62 5.73 10.38 -11.87
CA GLY A 62 4.92 11.21 -10.99
C GLY A 62 4.11 10.45 -9.96
N ILE A 63 4.51 9.22 -9.63
CA ILE A 63 3.78 8.32 -8.72
C ILE A 63 4.59 8.12 -7.45
N GLU A 64 3.99 8.42 -6.29
CA GLU A 64 4.57 8.12 -4.97
C GLU A 64 4.08 6.76 -4.48
N LEU A 65 4.93 6.03 -3.77
CA LEU A 65 4.60 4.70 -3.25
C LEU A 65 4.44 4.73 -1.73
N TYR A 66 3.37 4.16 -1.25
CA TYR A 66 3.05 4.06 0.19
C TYR A 66 2.61 2.65 0.53
N GLY A 67 3.39 1.96 1.36
CA GLY A 67 2.99 0.67 1.93
C GLY A 67 2.19 0.90 3.20
N VAL A 68 1.18 0.09 3.43
CA VAL A 68 0.26 0.22 4.57
C VAL A 68 0.13 -1.11 5.29
N SER A 69 0.33 -1.10 6.58
CA SER A 69 0.03 -2.25 7.45
C SER A 69 -0.40 -1.76 8.82
N LYS A 70 -0.71 -2.69 9.71
CA LYS A 70 -1.04 -2.37 11.10
C LYS A 70 0.18 -2.45 12.03
N ASP A 71 1.37 -2.68 11.47
CA ASP A 71 2.60 -2.59 12.23
C ASP A 71 2.89 -1.13 12.60
N ASP A 72 3.43 -0.91 13.78
CA ASP A 72 3.67 0.45 14.27
C ASP A 72 4.91 1.08 13.62
N GLN A 73 5.13 2.36 13.91
CA GLN A 73 6.23 3.11 13.31
C GLN A 73 7.60 2.56 13.70
N ASN A 74 7.75 1.97 14.89
CA ASN A 74 9.02 1.34 15.27
C ASN A 74 9.30 0.11 14.41
N SER A 75 8.28 -0.71 14.15
CA SER A 75 8.39 -1.85 13.27
C SER A 75 8.74 -1.40 11.85
N HIS A 76 8.06 -0.38 11.34
CA HIS A 76 8.32 0.17 10.02
C HIS A 76 9.75 0.70 9.87
N LYS A 77 10.25 1.40 10.87
CA LYS A 77 11.65 1.89 10.87
C LYS A 77 12.64 0.74 10.81
N LYS A 78 12.43 -0.29 11.60
CA LYS A 78 13.29 -1.49 11.61
C LYS A 78 13.26 -2.19 10.26
N PHE A 79 12.08 -2.33 9.68
CA PHE A 79 11.89 -2.96 8.39
C PHE A 79 12.63 -2.19 7.29
N LYS A 80 12.44 -0.88 7.23
CA LYS A 80 13.12 -0.03 6.26
C LYS A 80 14.64 -0.09 6.40
N ASN A 81 15.13 -0.04 7.63
CA ASN A 81 16.57 -0.09 7.89
C ASN A 81 17.18 -1.44 7.55
N LYS A 82 16.49 -2.52 7.89
CA LYS A 82 16.99 -3.89 7.64
C LYS A 82 17.22 -4.17 6.17
N TYR A 83 16.33 -3.70 5.30
CA TYR A 83 16.37 -3.99 3.87
C TYR A 83 16.68 -2.77 3.01
N ASN A 84 17.03 -1.65 3.64
CA ASN A 84 17.33 -0.40 2.93
C ASN A 84 16.19 0.02 1.99
N LEU A 85 14.98 -0.02 2.49
CA LEU A 85 13.79 0.32 1.72
C LEU A 85 13.64 1.82 1.58
N ASN A 86 13.26 2.29 0.39
CA ASN A 86 13.08 3.72 0.12
C ASN A 86 11.62 4.11 -0.12
N VAL A 87 10.69 3.17 0.03
CA VAL A 87 9.26 3.48 -0.06
C VAL A 87 8.76 4.07 1.27
N ASN A 88 7.68 4.81 1.21
CA ASN A 88 7.03 5.34 2.41
C ASN A 88 6.17 4.25 3.04
N LEU A 89 6.14 4.19 4.37
CA LEU A 89 5.31 3.22 5.09
C LEU A 89 4.36 3.96 6.02
N LEU A 90 3.10 3.53 6.05
CA LEU A 90 2.06 4.10 6.88
C LEU A 90 1.59 3.07 7.91
N TYR A 91 1.39 3.55 9.13
CA TYR A 91 0.84 2.76 10.23
C TYR A 91 -0.65 3.05 10.35
N ASP A 92 -1.47 2.04 10.06
CA ASP A 92 -2.92 2.12 10.16
C ASP A 92 -3.36 1.72 11.58
N HIS A 93 -3.08 2.61 12.55
CA HIS A 93 -3.22 2.34 13.99
C HIS A 93 -4.57 1.74 14.37
N GLU A 94 -5.65 2.38 13.94
CA GLU A 94 -7.00 1.97 14.32
C GLU A 94 -7.67 1.07 13.28
N GLY A 95 -6.98 0.77 12.19
CA GLY A 95 -7.52 -0.05 11.12
C GLY A 95 -8.49 0.67 10.20
N LEU A 96 -8.59 2.00 10.29
CA LEU A 96 -9.53 2.77 9.49
C LEU A 96 -9.26 2.64 7.99
N MET A 97 -7.98 2.67 7.58
CA MET A 97 -7.63 2.49 6.17
C MET A 97 -8.03 1.08 5.70
N CYS A 98 -7.66 0.08 6.49
CA CYS A 98 -7.97 -1.31 6.14
C CYS A 98 -9.47 -1.53 6.01
N ASP A 99 -10.26 -0.97 6.92
CA ASP A 99 -11.71 -1.09 6.88
C ASP A 99 -12.30 -0.34 5.67
N ASN A 100 -11.90 0.90 5.47
CA ASN A 100 -12.47 1.75 4.42
C ASN A 100 -12.06 1.33 3.02
N PHE A 101 -10.86 0.73 2.86
CA PHE A 101 -10.43 0.16 1.58
C PHE A 101 -10.87 -1.30 1.42
N ASN A 102 -11.58 -1.84 2.42
CA ASN A 102 -12.14 -3.19 2.38
C ASN A 102 -11.07 -4.27 2.16
N VAL A 103 -9.96 -4.14 2.90
CA VAL A 103 -8.87 -5.12 2.85
C VAL A 103 -8.73 -5.94 4.14
N TRP A 104 -9.52 -5.63 5.18
CA TRP A 104 -9.51 -6.40 6.43
C TRP A 104 -10.46 -7.58 6.27
N LYS A 105 -9.90 -8.79 6.21
CA LYS A 105 -10.64 -9.99 5.83
C LYS A 105 -10.43 -11.13 6.81
N THR A 106 -11.37 -12.05 6.81
CA THR A 106 -11.21 -13.34 7.50
C THR A 106 -10.32 -14.23 6.63
N LYS A 107 -9.25 -14.73 7.21
CA LYS A 107 -8.30 -15.64 6.56
C LYS A 107 -8.34 -17.00 7.27
N GLN A 108 -7.97 -18.04 6.55
CA GLN A 108 -7.88 -19.39 7.12
C GLN A 108 -6.51 -19.99 6.80
N MET A 109 -5.85 -20.50 7.84
CA MET A 109 -4.55 -21.16 7.70
C MET A 109 -4.47 -22.30 8.72
N TYR A 110 -4.10 -23.48 8.24
CA TYR A 110 -3.99 -24.68 9.07
C TYR A 110 -5.26 -24.95 9.88
N GLY A 111 -6.43 -24.76 9.26
CA GLY A 111 -7.72 -24.98 9.89
C GLY A 111 -8.19 -23.91 10.87
N LYS A 112 -7.38 -22.88 11.09
CA LYS A 112 -7.72 -21.77 11.98
C LYS A 112 -8.14 -20.54 11.18
N LYS A 113 -9.17 -19.85 11.67
CA LYS A 113 -9.63 -18.58 11.08
C LYS A 113 -9.08 -17.43 11.88
N PHE A 114 -8.65 -16.36 11.19
CA PHE A 114 -8.19 -15.14 11.82
C PHE A 114 -8.47 -13.95 10.92
N GLN A 115 -8.45 -12.74 11.50
CA GLN A 115 -8.63 -11.52 10.75
C GLN A 115 -7.26 -10.97 10.33
N GLY A 116 -7.16 -10.47 9.10
CA GLY A 116 -5.91 -9.91 8.63
C GLY A 116 -6.09 -9.12 7.34
N ILE A 117 -5.01 -8.46 6.94
CA ILE A 117 -4.99 -7.68 5.69
C ILE A 117 -4.91 -8.63 4.50
N GLU A 118 -5.85 -8.49 3.58
CA GLU A 118 -5.78 -9.12 2.26
C GLU A 118 -4.88 -8.24 1.39
N ARG A 119 -3.76 -8.80 0.93
CA ARG A 119 -2.79 -8.05 0.12
C ARG A 119 -3.49 -7.41 -1.08
N SER A 120 -3.41 -6.09 -1.16
CA SER A 120 -4.12 -5.31 -2.18
C SER A 120 -3.31 -4.08 -2.55
N THR A 121 -3.39 -3.68 -3.82
CA THR A 121 -2.72 -2.49 -4.32
C THR A 121 -3.73 -1.60 -5.03
N PHE A 122 -3.66 -0.30 -4.79
CA PHE A 122 -4.57 0.68 -5.39
C PHE A 122 -3.74 1.76 -6.07
N LEU A 123 -4.08 2.08 -7.30
CA LEU A 123 -3.50 3.19 -8.04
C LEU A 123 -4.50 4.34 -8.05
N ILE A 124 -4.10 5.50 -7.52
CA ILE A 124 -4.97 6.66 -7.36
C ILE A 124 -4.42 7.82 -8.19
N ASN A 125 -5.31 8.48 -8.95
CA ASN A 125 -4.93 9.61 -9.78
C ASN A 125 -4.96 10.93 -8.99
N ARG A 126 -4.61 12.04 -9.65
CA ARG A 126 -4.53 13.36 -9.01
C ARG A 126 -5.88 13.92 -8.58
N ASP A 127 -6.97 13.35 -9.07
CA ASP A 127 -8.33 13.73 -8.68
C ASP A 127 -8.86 12.91 -7.50
N GLY A 128 -8.01 12.06 -6.91
CA GLY A 128 -8.39 11.22 -5.78
C GLY A 128 -9.27 10.04 -6.18
N GLU A 129 -9.20 9.61 -7.43
CA GLU A 129 -10.00 8.49 -7.93
C GLU A 129 -9.14 7.24 -8.04
N ILE A 130 -9.72 6.09 -7.68
CA ILE A 130 -9.06 4.79 -7.83
C ILE A 130 -9.14 4.39 -9.30
N VAL A 131 -8.01 4.38 -9.99
CA VAL A 131 -7.94 4.03 -11.42
C VAL A 131 -7.79 2.55 -11.63
N GLU A 132 -7.15 1.87 -10.68
CA GLU A 132 -6.97 0.43 -10.74
C GLU A 132 -6.85 -0.13 -9.32
N ALA A 133 -7.42 -1.32 -9.10
CA ALA A 133 -7.35 -2.02 -7.84
C ALA A 133 -6.95 -3.48 -8.10
N TRP A 134 -5.89 -3.93 -7.43
CA TRP A 134 -5.45 -5.32 -7.46
C TRP A 134 -5.75 -5.91 -6.09
N ARG A 135 -6.60 -6.93 -6.03
CA ARG A 135 -6.97 -7.60 -4.80
C ARG A 135 -6.45 -9.02 -4.78
N LYS A 136 -6.29 -9.59 -3.59
CA LYS A 136 -5.75 -10.93 -3.40
C LYS A 136 -4.45 -11.11 -4.17
N VAL A 137 -3.56 -10.15 -4.00
CA VAL A 137 -2.31 -10.06 -4.76
C VAL A 137 -1.40 -11.25 -4.47
N LYS A 138 -0.87 -11.83 -5.55
CA LYS A 138 0.26 -12.75 -5.48
C LYS A 138 1.51 -11.94 -5.78
N VAL A 139 2.52 -12.07 -4.95
CA VAL A 139 3.70 -11.19 -5.01
C VAL A 139 4.48 -11.34 -6.31
N GLU A 140 4.59 -12.58 -6.82
CA GLU A 140 5.37 -12.85 -8.03
C GLU A 140 4.85 -12.05 -9.22
N GLY A 141 5.70 -11.20 -9.79
CA GLY A 141 5.36 -10.39 -10.96
C GLY A 141 4.44 -9.21 -10.71
N HIS A 142 3.99 -9.02 -9.46
CA HIS A 142 2.99 -7.99 -9.16
C HIS A 142 3.51 -6.56 -9.40
N VAL A 143 4.70 -6.25 -8.90
CA VAL A 143 5.24 -4.89 -9.03
C VAL A 143 5.47 -4.52 -10.49
N GLN A 144 5.94 -5.47 -11.30
CA GLN A 144 6.10 -5.26 -12.73
C GLN A 144 4.76 -5.01 -13.43
N GLU A 145 3.72 -5.73 -13.01
CA GLU A 145 2.36 -5.53 -13.53
C GLU A 145 1.84 -4.14 -13.21
N VAL A 146 2.05 -3.70 -11.96
CA VAL A 146 1.65 -2.35 -11.53
C VAL A 146 2.40 -1.28 -12.32
N LEU A 147 3.70 -1.43 -12.47
CA LEU A 147 4.53 -0.49 -13.22
C LEU A 147 4.09 -0.42 -14.69
N SER A 148 3.81 -1.57 -15.30
CA SER A 148 3.31 -1.63 -16.68
C SER A 148 1.98 -0.89 -16.83
N LYS A 149 1.09 -1.05 -15.85
CA LYS A 149 -0.21 -0.36 -15.87
C LYS A 149 -0.02 1.15 -15.77
N VAL A 150 0.87 1.62 -14.91
CA VAL A 150 1.16 3.06 -14.76
C VAL A 150 1.70 3.63 -16.08
N LYS A 151 2.58 2.89 -16.77
CA LYS A 151 3.13 3.33 -18.06
C LYS A 151 2.08 3.39 -19.16
N GLU A 152 1.05 2.55 -19.06
CA GLU A 152 -0.01 2.40 -20.06
C GLU A 152 -1.03 3.54 -19.98
N ILE A 153 -1.25 4.09 -18.78
CA ILE A 153 -2.29 5.10 -18.56
C ILE A 153 -1.66 6.47 -18.30
N SER A 154 -2.43 7.51 -18.62
CA SER A 154 -2.04 8.89 -18.32
C SER A 154 -2.67 9.30 -16.99
N ILE A 155 -1.86 9.71 -16.05
CA ILE A 155 -2.32 10.06 -14.70
C ILE A 155 -2.13 11.55 -14.41
#